data_67529647bd0225d8180bd069f0d4fde0
#
_entry.id   67529647bd0225d8180bd069f0d4fde0
#
_cell.length_a   1.000
_cell.length_b   1.000
_cell.length_c   1.000
_cell.angle_alpha   90.00
_cell.angle_beta   90.00
_cell.angle_gamma   90.00
#
_symmetry.space_group_name_H-M   'P 1'
#
loop_
_entity.id
_entity.type
_entity.pdbx_description
1 polymer ?
#
loop_
_entity_poly.entity_id
_entity_poly.type
_entity_poly.pdbx_seq_one_letter_code
_entity_poly.pdbx_strand_id
1 'polypeptide(L)'
;ASPDVVLSNSSGAYGLTISEHILMVTLMLLRQMPEFQDIVRRREWVSELPMRSIYGSRITVLGAGDIGTNFARRAKALGAGHICGVSRSGRNPDPAYDRMLPQEQLDQVLPETEILVMALPSVADTVGILSRERIALLPRDAIVVNVGRGTAIDQEALMEALNAGRIAGAALDVVVPE
;
A
#
# COMPACT_ATOMS: atom_id res chain seq x y z
N ALA A 1 12.77 10.88 30.80
CA ALA A 1 11.39 11.21 31.18
C ALA A 1 11.26 11.11 32.69
N SER A 2 10.46 11.99 33.32
CA SER A 2 10.14 11.89 34.75
C SER A 2 9.39 10.58 35.01
N PRO A 3 9.65 9.86 36.14
CA PRO A 3 8.96 8.60 36.44
C PRO A 3 7.44 8.77 36.64
N ASP A 4 6.98 10.00 36.80
CA ASP A 4 5.56 10.31 37.03
C ASP A 4 4.79 10.64 35.73
N VAL A 5 5.43 10.57 34.55
CA VAL A 5 4.78 10.84 33.26
C VAL A 5 4.26 9.54 32.63
N VAL A 6 2.94 9.43 32.49
CA VAL A 6 2.29 8.34 31.75
C VAL A 6 2.18 8.72 30.28
N LEU A 7 2.83 7.95 29.42
CA LEU A 7 2.72 8.09 27.98
C LEU A 7 1.71 7.07 27.44
N SER A 8 0.76 7.53 26.64
CA SER A 8 -0.19 6.67 25.93
C SER A 8 -0.22 7.04 24.44
N ASN A 9 -0.67 6.12 23.61
CA ASN A 9 -0.89 6.35 22.19
C ASN A 9 -2.24 5.80 21.74
N SER A 10 -2.65 6.13 20.50
CA SER A 10 -3.92 5.68 19.91
C SER A 10 -3.78 4.38 19.12
N SER A 11 -2.78 3.55 19.41
CA SER A 11 -2.61 2.27 18.72
C SER A 11 -3.86 1.39 18.90
N GLY A 12 -4.37 0.85 17.80
CA GLY A 12 -5.61 0.07 17.80
C GLY A 12 -6.89 0.87 17.54
N ALA A 13 -6.85 2.22 17.62
CA ALA A 13 -8.05 3.05 17.45
C ALA A 13 -8.51 3.21 15.99
N TYR A 14 -7.57 3.19 15.04
CA TYR A 14 -7.84 3.54 13.65
C TYR A 14 -7.65 2.37 12.65
N GLY A 15 -7.23 1.21 13.13
CA GLY A 15 -6.96 0.05 12.27
C GLY A 15 -8.15 -0.34 11.39
N LEU A 16 -9.37 -0.29 11.95
CA LEU A 16 -10.59 -0.60 11.23
C LEU A 16 -10.82 0.40 10.08
N THR A 17 -10.98 1.68 10.41
CA THR A 17 -11.42 2.72 9.45
C THR A 17 -10.38 2.98 8.38
N ILE A 18 -9.09 3.06 8.74
CA ILE A 18 -8.02 3.26 7.76
C ILE A 18 -7.86 2.05 6.85
N SER A 19 -8.03 0.82 7.36
CA SER A 19 -7.97 -0.36 6.49
C SER A 19 -9.13 -0.43 5.49
N GLU A 20 -10.31 0.09 5.83
CA GLU A 20 -11.43 0.25 4.90
C GLU A 20 -11.11 1.31 3.83
N HIS A 21 -10.48 2.43 4.22
CA HIS A 21 -10.00 3.42 3.27
C HIS A 21 -8.98 2.84 2.29
N ILE A 22 -7.97 2.09 2.79
CA ILE A 22 -7.00 1.39 1.92
C ILE A 22 -7.73 0.48 0.94
N LEU A 23 -8.70 -0.31 1.41
CA LEU A 23 -9.47 -1.21 0.57
C LEU A 23 -10.25 -0.46 -0.52
N MET A 24 -10.92 0.63 -0.14
CA MET A 24 -11.68 1.48 -1.06
C MET A 24 -10.78 2.00 -2.19
N VAL A 25 -9.66 2.67 -1.85
CA VAL A 25 -8.80 3.26 -2.88
C VAL A 25 -8.09 2.19 -3.73
N THR A 26 -7.75 1.04 -3.14
CA THR A 26 -7.23 -0.11 -3.87
C THR A 26 -8.22 -0.60 -4.92
N LEU A 27 -9.49 -0.79 -4.54
CA LEU A 27 -10.54 -1.19 -5.46
C LEU A 27 -10.81 -0.12 -6.52
N MET A 28 -10.78 1.15 -6.16
CA MET A 28 -10.93 2.25 -7.13
C MET A 28 -9.86 2.18 -8.23
N LEU A 29 -8.60 1.95 -7.88
CA LEU A 29 -7.51 1.81 -8.86
C LEU A 29 -7.66 0.54 -9.69
N LEU A 30 -7.90 -0.62 -9.07
CA LEU A 30 -8.05 -1.89 -9.77
C LEU A 30 -9.26 -1.91 -10.72
N ARG A 31 -10.33 -1.17 -10.39
CA ARG A 31 -11.57 -1.10 -11.16
C ARG A 31 -11.63 0.12 -12.08
N GLN A 32 -10.52 0.86 -12.25
CA GLN A 32 -10.43 2.02 -13.15
C GLN A 32 -11.49 3.10 -12.85
N MET A 33 -11.85 3.29 -11.58
CA MET A 33 -12.90 4.24 -11.20
C MET A 33 -12.64 5.69 -11.63
N PRO A 34 -11.41 6.23 -11.58
CA PRO A 34 -11.13 7.57 -12.10
C PRO A 34 -11.50 7.69 -13.60
N GLU A 35 -11.10 6.72 -14.42
CA GLU A 35 -11.42 6.72 -15.86
C GLU A 35 -12.92 6.58 -16.10
N PHE A 36 -13.63 5.70 -15.35
CA PHE A 36 -15.07 5.61 -15.43
C PHE A 36 -15.77 6.91 -15.09
N GLN A 37 -15.30 7.65 -14.09
CA GLN A 37 -15.87 8.95 -13.75
C GLN A 37 -15.72 9.95 -14.89
N ASP A 38 -14.58 9.95 -15.60
CA ASP A 38 -14.36 10.84 -16.74
C ASP A 38 -15.21 10.42 -17.95
N ILE A 39 -15.37 9.13 -18.23
CA ILE A 39 -16.27 8.59 -19.25
C ILE A 39 -17.70 9.04 -18.97
N VAL A 40 -18.17 8.93 -17.73
CA VAL A 40 -19.52 9.39 -17.34
C VAL A 40 -19.68 10.89 -17.52
N ARG A 41 -18.67 11.70 -17.14
CA ARG A 41 -18.70 13.17 -17.34
C ARG A 41 -18.79 13.53 -18.82
N ARG A 42 -18.10 12.79 -19.69
CA ARG A 42 -18.16 12.96 -21.14
C ARG A 42 -19.43 12.38 -21.78
N ARG A 43 -20.29 11.68 -20.99
CA ARG A 43 -21.48 10.96 -21.46
C ARG A 43 -21.17 9.93 -22.54
N GLU A 44 -20.02 9.28 -22.44
CA GLU A 44 -19.54 8.25 -23.33
C GLU A 44 -19.91 6.84 -22.80
N TRP A 45 -20.00 5.88 -23.72
CA TRP A 45 -20.11 4.48 -23.38
C TRP A 45 -18.86 3.74 -23.84
N VAL A 46 -18.13 3.13 -22.89
CA VAL A 46 -16.94 2.32 -23.17
C VAL A 46 -17.17 0.93 -22.58
N SER A 47 -17.04 -0.11 -23.41
CA SER A 47 -17.29 -1.49 -23.03
C SER A 47 -16.04 -2.21 -22.50
N GLU A 48 -14.85 -1.72 -22.82
CA GLU A 48 -13.58 -2.42 -22.56
C GLU A 48 -12.60 -1.52 -21.80
N LEU A 49 -12.56 -1.71 -20.49
CA LEU A 49 -11.47 -1.19 -19.63
C LEU A 49 -10.77 -2.37 -18.97
N PRO A 50 -9.43 -2.35 -18.89
CA PRO A 50 -8.67 -3.42 -18.24
C PRO A 50 -8.89 -3.37 -16.73
N MET A 51 -9.82 -4.18 -16.23
CA MET A 51 -10.14 -4.26 -14.81
C MET A 51 -9.42 -5.42 -14.15
N ARG A 52 -8.95 -5.19 -12.93
CA ARG A 52 -8.28 -6.17 -12.07
C ARG A 52 -9.05 -6.38 -10.77
N SER A 53 -8.64 -7.37 -9.98
CA SER A 53 -9.28 -7.74 -8.73
C SER A 53 -8.23 -7.95 -7.63
N ILE A 54 -8.66 -7.84 -6.37
CA ILE A 54 -7.88 -8.33 -5.23
C ILE A 54 -7.80 -9.87 -5.25
N TYR A 55 -8.83 -10.53 -5.77
CA TYR A 55 -8.85 -11.98 -5.89
C TYR A 55 -7.64 -12.48 -6.69
N GLY A 56 -6.88 -13.39 -6.12
CA GLY A 56 -5.68 -13.98 -6.73
C GLY A 56 -4.45 -13.07 -6.74
N SER A 57 -4.54 -11.78 -6.35
CA SER A 57 -3.42 -10.84 -6.40
C SER A 57 -2.34 -11.12 -5.35
N ARG A 58 -1.11 -10.69 -5.64
CA ARG A 58 0.04 -10.70 -4.74
C ARG A 58 0.20 -9.33 -4.08
N ILE A 59 0.04 -9.31 -2.77
CA ILE A 59 0.00 -8.09 -1.97
C ILE A 59 1.22 -8.03 -1.06
N THR A 60 1.90 -6.91 -1.01
CA THR A 60 2.90 -6.60 0.02
C THR A 60 2.36 -5.51 0.94
N VAL A 61 2.36 -5.79 2.24
CA VAL A 61 1.99 -4.83 3.29
C VAL A 61 3.25 -4.37 3.99
N LEU A 62 3.72 -3.18 3.65
CA LEU A 62 4.87 -2.53 4.28
C LEU A 62 4.41 -1.75 5.51
N GLY A 63 4.67 -2.31 6.68
CA GLY A 63 4.12 -1.89 7.95
C GLY A 63 3.02 -2.84 8.44
N ALA A 64 3.40 -4.08 8.80
CA ALA A 64 2.51 -5.11 9.33
C ALA A 64 2.13 -4.86 10.82
N GLY A 65 1.72 -3.63 11.14
CA GLY A 65 1.14 -3.21 12.41
C GLY A 65 -0.40 -3.36 12.43
N ASP A 66 -1.08 -2.60 13.29
CA ASP A 66 -2.53 -2.62 13.42
C ASP A 66 -3.25 -2.34 12.09
N ILE A 67 -2.95 -1.23 11.42
CA ILE A 67 -3.59 -0.84 10.16
C ILE A 67 -3.31 -1.87 9.07
N GLY A 68 -2.03 -2.22 8.86
CA GLY A 68 -1.64 -3.16 7.81
C GLY A 68 -2.24 -4.55 8.02
N THR A 69 -2.32 -5.02 9.26
CA THR A 69 -2.93 -6.32 9.58
C THR A 69 -4.44 -6.31 9.39
N ASN A 70 -5.12 -5.24 9.76
CA ASN A 70 -6.55 -5.09 9.49
C ASN A 70 -6.86 -5.07 7.99
N PHE A 71 -6.02 -4.44 7.17
CA PHE A 71 -6.12 -4.51 5.72
C PHE A 71 -5.84 -5.94 5.21
N ALA A 72 -4.75 -6.58 5.65
CA ALA A 72 -4.39 -7.94 5.22
C ALA A 72 -5.51 -8.95 5.47
N ARG A 73 -6.18 -8.90 6.63
CA ARG A 73 -7.34 -9.74 6.95
C ARG A 73 -8.50 -9.56 5.95
N ARG A 74 -8.79 -8.31 5.57
CA ARG A 74 -9.84 -7.98 4.60
C ARG A 74 -9.48 -8.43 3.19
N ALA A 75 -8.25 -8.19 2.77
CA ALA A 75 -7.73 -8.64 1.48
C ALA A 75 -7.74 -10.17 1.38
N LYS A 76 -7.38 -10.88 2.46
CA LYS A 76 -7.46 -12.35 2.53
C LYS A 76 -8.90 -12.84 2.39
N ALA A 77 -9.86 -12.19 3.06
CA ALA A 77 -11.27 -12.51 2.95
C ALA A 77 -11.84 -12.26 1.54
N LEU A 78 -11.26 -11.33 0.77
CA LEU A 78 -11.58 -11.09 -0.64
C LEU A 78 -10.83 -12.04 -1.60
N GLY A 79 -10.10 -13.01 -1.07
CA GLY A 79 -9.42 -14.03 -1.87
C GLY A 79 -8.09 -13.60 -2.47
N ALA A 80 -7.35 -12.67 -1.83
CA ALA A 80 -5.97 -12.38 -2.22
C ALA A 80 -5.15 -13.67 -2.30
N GLY A 81 -4.36 -13.83 -3.36
CA GLY A 81 -3.62 -15.07 -3.63
C GLY A 81 -2.43 -15.25 -2.71
N HIS A 82 -1.70 -14.17 -2.42
CA HIS A 82 -0.56 -14.19 -1.50
C HIS A 82 -0.39 -12.83 -0.83
N ILE A 83 -0.22 -12.83 0.49
CA ILE A 83 0.01 -11.60 1.27
C ILE A 83 1.33 -11.71 2.02
N CYS A 84 2.29 -10.87 1.65
CA CYS A 84 3.56 -10.71 2.34
C CYS A 84 3.51 -9.49 3.26
N GLY A 85 3.74 -9.70 4.55
CA GLY A 85 3.93 -8.61 5.51
C GLY A 85 5.41 -8.25 5.64
N VAL A 86 5.72 -6.95 5.66
CA VAL A 86 7.07 -6.46 5.93
C VAL A 86 7.03 -5.61 7.19
N SER A 87 7.87 -5.93 8.15
CA SER A 87 8.00 -5.21 9.41
C SER A 87 9.45 -5.12 9.84
N ARG A 88 9.77 -4.26 10.81
CA ARG A 88 11.14 -4.15 11.34
C ARG A 88 11.70 -5.49 11.80
N SER A 89 10.91 -6.30 12.48
CA SER A 89 11.36 -7.58 13.03
C SER A 89 11.16 -8.77 12.09
N GLY A 90 10.46 -8.58 10.96
CA GLY A 90 10.04 -9.69 10.09
C GLY A 90 9.04 -10.66 10.74
N ARG A 91 8.34 -10.23 11.80
CA ARG A 91 7.45 -11.11 12.57
C ARG A 91 6.06 -10.48 12.74
N ASN A 92 5.06 -11.27 12.45
CA ASN A 92 3.67 -11.07 12.86
C ASN A 92 2.98 -12.45 12.78
N PRO A 93 2.38 -12.95 13.87
CA PRO A 93 1.76 -14.27 13.88
C PRO A 93 0.36 -14.30 13.25
N ASP A 94 -0.13 -13.20 12.71
CA ASP A 94 -1.47 -13.11 12.15
C ASP A 94 -1.62 -14.00 10.91
N PRO A 95 -2.65 -14.88 10.85
CA PRO A 95 -2.84 -15.83 9.76
C PRO A 95 -3.23 -15.18 8.42
N ALA A 96 -3.46 -13.88 8.40
CA ALA A 96 -3.68 -13.15 7.15
C ALA A 96 -2.41 -13.07 6.29
N TYR A 97 -1.23 -13.18 6.89
CA TYR A 97 0.03 -13.17 6.17
C TYR A 97 0.48 -14.59 5.81
N ASP A 98 0.72 -14.82 4.53
CA ASP A 98 1.31 -16.06 4.03
C ASP A 98 2.84 -16.09 4.23
N ARG A 99 3.46 -14.90 4.26
CA ARG A 99 4.89 -14.70 4.49
C ARG A 99 5.14 -13.43 5.29
N MET A 100 6.16 -13.46 6.14
CA MET A 100 6.67 -12.28 6.83
C MET A 100 8.15 -12.08 6.51
N LEU A 101 8.55 -10.83 6.26
CA LEU A 101 9.92 -10.44 5.98
C LEU A 101 10.36 -9.27 6.88
N PRO A 102 11.64 -9.23 7.27
CA PRO A 102 12.22 -8.04 7.82
C PRO A 102 12.41 -6.96 6.73
N GLN A 103 12.46 -5.70 7.15
CA GLN A 103 12.51 -4.55 6.23
C GLN A 103 13.70 -4.56 5.28
N GLU A 104 14.84 -5.11 5.71
CA GLU A 104 16.06 -5.26 4.91
C GLU A 104 15.89 -6.21 3.71
N GLN A 105 14.86 -7.05 3.74
CA GLN A 105 14.53 -7.99 2.66
C GLN A 105 13.41 -7.50 1.74
N LEU A 106 13.00 -6.25 1.85
CA LEU A 106 11.93 -5.67 1.03
C LEU A 106 12.17 -5.89 -0.48
N ASP A 107 13.39 -5.72 -0.94
CA ASP A 107 13.76 -5.84 -2.35
C ASP A 107 13.49 -7.23 -2.94
N GLN A 108 13.42 -8.27 -2.10
CA GLN A 108 13.13 -9.64 -2.54
C GLN A 108 11.67 -9.83 -2.98
N VAL A 109 10.74 -9.03 -2.44
CA VAL A 109 9.31 -9.21 -2.66
C VAL A 109 8.75 -8.19 -3.66
N LEU A 110 9.39 -7.03 -3.83
CA LEU A 110 8.91 -5.98 -4.72
C LEU A 110 8.70 -6.44 -6.18
N PRO A 111 9.57 -7.28 -6.79
CA PRO A 111 9.35 -7.73 -8.17
C PRO A 111 8.09 -8.55 -8.39
N GLU A 112 7.52 -9.09 -7.33
CA GLU A 112 6.29 -9.90 -7.38
C GLU A 112 5.06 -9.14 -6.89
N THR A 113 5.22 -7.90 -6.41
CA THR A 113 4.18 -7.14 -5.72
C THR A 113 3.25 -6.45 -6.70
N GLU A 114 2.02 -6.92 -6.82
CA GLU A 114 0.99 -6.28 -7.65
C GLU A 114 0.26 -5.16 -6.89
N ILE A 115 0.17 -5.26 -5.56
CA ILE A 115 -0.44 -4.25 -4.69
C ILE A 115 0.51 -4.00 -3.53
N LEU A 116 1.13 -2.81 -3.49
CA LEU A 116 1.97 -2.36 -2.39
C LEU A 116 1.15 -1.44 -1.48
N VAL A 117 0.93 -1.86 -0.25
CA VAL A 117 0.29 -1.03 0.78
C VAL A 117 1.32 -0.60 1.80
N MET A 118 1.41 0.71 2.05
CA MET A 118 2.34 1.31 2.99
C MET A 118 1.58 1.94 4.16
N ALA A 119 1.82 1.41 5.36
CA ALA A 119 1.25 1.87 6.63
C ALA A 119 2.34 2.05 7.70
N LEU A 120 3.43 2.72 7.31
CA LEU A 120 4.61 2.93 8.15
C LEU A 120 4.50 4.22 8.97
N PRO A 121 5.01 4.24 10.22
CA PRO A 121 5.24 5.48 10.94
C PRO A 121 6.42 6.26 10.32
N SER A 122 6.52 7.57 10.61
CA SER A 122 7.69 8.37 10.26
C SER A 122 8.78 8.20 11.31
N VAL A 123 9.77 7.39 10.98
CA VAL A 123 11.01 7.20 11.75
C VAL A 123 12.19 7.20 10.78
N ALA A 124 13.41 7.39 11.28
CA ALA A 124 14.60 7.49 10.43
C ALA A 124 14.72 6.35 9.39
N ASP A 125 14.43 5.11 9.83
CA ASP A 125 14.54 3.90 8.99
C ASP A 125 13.46 3.78 7.92
N THR A 126 12.42 4.63 7.95
CA THR A 126 11.29 4.57 7.00
C THR A 126 11.28 5.75 6.03
N VAL A 127 12.11 6.75 6.23
CA VAL A 127 12.26 7.87 5.29
C VAL A 127 12.89 7.37 3.99
N GLY A 128 12.22 7.63 2.85
CA GLY A 128 12.68 7.20 1.53
C GLY A 128 12.75 5.69 1.34
N ILE A 129 12.05 4.91 2.18
CA ILE A 129 12.09 3.46 2.10
C ILE A 129 11.62 2.93 0.73
N LEU A 130 10.67 3.59 0.09
CA LEU A 130 10.31 3.34 -1.30
C LEU A 130 11.08 4.34 -2.18
N SER A 131 12.38 4.05 -2.37
CA SER A 131 13.29 4.84 -3.20
C SER A 131 13.01 4.65 -4.70
N ARG A 132 13.69 5.44 -5.54
CA ARG A 132 13.67 5.30 -7.01
C ARG A 132 14.01 3.89 -7.47
N GLU A 133 15.05 3.29 -6.90
CA GLU A 133 15.49 1.94 -7.23
C GLU A 133 14.42 0.91 -6.88
N ARG A 134 13.76 1.05 -5.72
CA ARG A 134 12.69 0.16 -5.27
C ARG A 134 11.41 0.31 -6.09
N ILE A 135 11.07 1.53 -6.50
CA ILE A 135 9.97 1.77 -7.45
C ILE A 135 10.25 1.04 -8.77
N ALA A 136 11.50 1.05 -9.22
CA ALA A 136 11.89 0.36 -10.45
C ALA A 136 11.82 -1.17 -10.38
N LEU A 137 11.83 -1.76 -9.17
CA LEU A 137 11.62 -3.20 -8.96
C LEU A 137 10.16 -3.63 -9.11
N LEU A 138 9.20 -2.72 -8.93
CA LEU A 138 7.79 -3.05 -9.02
C LEU A 138 7.39 -3.48 -10.44
N PRO A 139 6.51 -4.48 -10.59
CA PRO A 139 5.99 -4.87 -11.89
C PRO A 139 5.14 -3.73 -12.51
N ARG A 140 4.99 -3.79 -13.82
CA ARG A 140 4.34 -2.73 -14.60
C ARG A 140 2.87 -2.49 -14.25
N ASP A 141 2.23 -3.50 -13.76
CA ASP A 141 0.85 -3.47 -13.33
C ASP A 141 0.69 -3.21 -11.82
N ALA A 142 1.79 -2.94 -11.11
CA ALA A 142 1.73 -2.63 -9.69
C ALA A 142 0.93 -1.35 -9.40
N ILE A 143 0.22 -1.36 -8.28
CA ILE A 143 -0.34 -0.17 -7.67
C ILE A 143 0.28 0.07 -6.29
N VAL A 144 0.43 1.35 -5.93
CA VAL A 144 1.00 1.78 -4.65
C VAL A 144 -0.06 2.53 -3.86
N VAL A 145 -0.31 2.12 -2.62
CA VAL A 145 -1.23 2.80 -1.70
C VAL A 145 -0.46 3.22 -0.45
N ASN A 146 -0.44 4.50 -0.13
CA ASN A 146 0.26 5.02 1.05
C ASN A 146 -0.69 5.77 1.98
N VAL A 147 -0.88 5.25 3.18
CA VAL A 147 -1.64 5.86 4.29
C VAL A 147 -0.74 6.13 5.51
N GLY A 148 0.55 5.89 5.37
CA GLY A 148 1.52 6.07 6.45
C GLY A 148 2.02 7.50 6.56
N ARG A 149 3.08 7.82 5.81
CA ARG A 149 3.69 9.16 5.74
C ARG A 149 4.24 9.42 4.35
N GLY A 150 4.09 10.66 3.88
CA GLY A 150 4.59 11.09 2.56
C GLY A 150 6.10 10.91 2.42
N THR A 151 6.85 11.16 3.50
CA THR A 151 8.31 11.02 3.54
C THR A 151 8.83 9.60 3.28
N ALA A 152 7.97 8.58 3.30
CA ALA A 152 8.38 7.19 3.04
C ALA A 152 8.63 6.90 1.54
N ILE A 153 8.21 7.79 0.64
CA ILE A 153 8.29 7.60 -0.81
C ILE A 153 9.15 8.70 -1.44
N ASP A 154 10.00 8.32 -2.38
CA ASP A 154 10.55 9.26 -3.38
C ASP A 154 9.41 9.66 -4.34
N GLN A 155 8.76 10.79 -4.03
CA GLN A 155 7.57 11.25 -4.76
C GLN A 155 7.90 11.63 -6.21
N GLU A 156 9.08 12.18 -6.46
CA GLU A 156 9.52 12.54 -7.80
C GLU A 156 9.67 11.29 -8.67
N ALA A 157 10.35 10.28 -8.15
CA ALA A 157 10.50 8.99 -8.83
C ALA A 157 9.15 8.28 -9.05
N LEU A 158 8.22 8.39 -8.09
CA LEU A 158 6.88 7.82 -8.23
C LEU A 158 6.09 8.54 -9.35
N MET A 159 6.14 9.87 -9.40
CA MET A 159 5.50 10.66 -10.47
C MET A 159 6.07 10.31 -11.85
N GLU A 160 7.40 10.20 -11.97
CA GLU A 160 8.04 9.79 -13.20
C GLU A 160 7.58 8.38 -13.64
N ALA A 161 7.51 7.44 -12.70
CA ALA A 161 7.07 6.07 -12.98
C ALA A 161 5.61 6.02 -13.45
N LEU A 162 4.72 6.80 -12.84
CA LEU A 162 3.32 6.94 -13.25
C LEU A 162 3.19 7.55 -14.65
N ASN A 163 3.86 8.68 -14.91
CA ASN A 163 3.81 9.37 -16.19
C ASN A 163 4.38 8.52 -17.33
N ALA A 164 5.37 7.70 -17.06
CA ALA A 164 5.97 6.77 -18.01
C ALA A 164 5.18 5.44 -18.16
N GLY A 165 4.09 5.25 -17.42
CA GLY A 165 3.34 4.00 -17.41
C GLY A 165 4.15 2.79 -16.91
N ARG A 166 5.11 3.04 -16.01
CA ARG A 166 5.96 2.01 -15.40
C ARG A 166 5.28 1.26 -14.28
N ILE A 167 4.29 1.89 -13.65
CA ILE A 167 3.35 1.30 -12.70
C ILE A 167 1.93 1.70 -13.07
N ALA A 168 0.95 0.93 -12.64
CA ALA A 168 -0.45 1.10 -13.06
C ALA A 168 -1.18 2.23 -12.32
N GLY A 169 -0.75 2.59 -11.12
CA GLY A 169 -1.40 3.65 -10.36
C GLY A 169 -0.87 3.84 -8.95
N ALA A 170 -1.27 4.94 -8.34
CA ALA A 170 -1.00 5.20 -6.93
C ALA A 170 -2.18 5.91 -6.26
N ALA A 171 -2.40 5.61 -4.97
CA ALA A 171 -3.31 6.34 -4.10
C ALA A 171 -2.52 6.81 -2.86
N LEU A 172 -2.40 8.11 -2.71
CA LEU A 172 -1.62 8.75 -1.65
C LEU A 172 -2.56 9.55 -0.74
N ASP A 173 -2.74 9.08 0.48
CA ASP A 173 -3.47 9.80 1.53
C ASP A 173 -2.57 10.84 2.23
N VAL A 174 -1.28 10.73 2.02
CA VAL A 174 -0.22 11.56 2.60
C VAL A 174 0.84 11.90 1.54
N VAL A 175 1.29 13.14 1.53
CA VAL A 175 2.29 13.68 0.60
C VAL A 175 3.29 14.58 1.31
N VAL A 176 4.33 15.06 0.63
CA VAL A 176 5.28 16.07 1.12
C VAL A 176 5.27 17.23 0.11
N PRO A 177 5.15 18.51 0.57
CA PRO A 177 4.79 18.93 1.93
C PRO A 177 3.33 18.60 2.28
N GLU A 178 3.08 18.37 3.57
CA GLU A 178 1.72 18.28 4.12
C GLU A 178 1.16 19.66 4.42
#